data_dda4c91700dab780ef031b12921aa4d5
#
_entry.id   dda4c91700dab780ef031b12921aa4d5
#
_cell.length_a   1.000
_cell.length_b   1.000
_cell.length_c   1.000
_cell.angle_alpha   90.00
_cell.angle_beta   90.00
_cell.angle_gamma   90.00
#
_symmetry.space_group_name_H-M   'P 1'
#
loop_
_entity.id
_entity.type
_entity.pdbx_description
1 polymer ?
#
loop_
_entity_poly.entity_id
_entity_poly.type
_entity_poly.pdbx_seq_one_letter_code
_entity_poly.pdbx_strand_id
1 'polypeptide(L)'
;MIRKAIIDIDNTLWHFCDALYEELRKVNGSFPAPGRWTHWDMWEKHCSLDEFLSAVNAVHLNQHSDRYLPYPEAKEFLSSLKENGYHIIIASHRSPDYRRQTEKWLKKHDLVYDELDLSFQKTRLFDSLTDVVVDDAPDILEKAVEHGVMATGLLFPWNRKYAGNGFRLFQNLNQVLEYVLNSDLDRD
;
A
#
# COMPACT_ATOMS: atom_id res chain seq x y z
N MET A 1 14.03 -21.29 -5.77
CA MET A 1 13.56 -20.89 -4.42
C MET A 1 12.31 -20.04 -4.62
N ILE A 2 11.26 -20.18 -3.80
CA ILE A 2 10.06 -19.31 -3.92
C ILE A 2 10.46 -17.95 -3.40
N ARG A 3 10.23 -16.91 -4.21
CA ARG A 3 10.48 -15.50 -3.87
C ARG A 3 9.16 -14.89 -3.43
N LYS A 4 9.12 -14.22 -2.29
CA LYS A 4 7.91 -13.66 -1.73
C LYS A 4 7.91 -12.14 -1.83
N ALA A 5 6.83 -11.57 -2.40
CA ALA A 5 6.58 -10.13 -2.42
C ALA A 5 5.35 -9.82 -1.54
N ILE A 6 5.51 -8.91 -0.59
CA ILE A 6 4.42 -8.39 0.23
C ILE A 6 4.05 -7.01 -0.31
N ILE A 7 2.83 -6.87 -0.80
CA ILE A 7 2.35 -5.67 -1.49
C ILE A 7 1.17 -5.09 -0.72
N ASP A 8 1.27 -3.84 -0.30
CA ASP A 8 0.16 -3.12 0.29
C ASP A 8 -0.90 -2.72 -0.74
N ILE A 9 -2.08 -2.30 -0.28
CA ILE A 9 -3.18 -1.85 -1.15
C ILE A 9 -3.30 -0.32 -1.13
N ASP A 10 -3.47 0.26 0.07
CA ASP A 10 -3.86 1.66 0.26
C ASP A 10 -2.69 2.60 -0.03
N ASN A 11 -2.83 3.52 -1.00
CA ASN A 11 -1.76 4.35 -1.58
C ASN A 11 -0.60 3.56 -2.23
N THR A 12 -0.74 2.26 -2.38
CA THR A 12 0.24 1.42 -3.09
C THR A 12 -0.32 0.92 -4.42
N LEU A 13 -1.55 0.40 -4.44
CA LEU A 13 -2.22 -0.04 -5.67
C LEU A 13 -3.31 0.91 -6.15
N TRP A 14 -3.74 1.87 -5.33
CA TRP A 14 -4.76 2.86 -5.66
C TRP A 14 -4.68 4.12 -4.79
N HIS A 15 -5.45 5.16 -5.16
CA HIS A 15 -5.49 6.49 -4.53
C HIS A 15 -6.35 6.54 -3.25
N PHE A 16 -5.97 5.78 -2.22
CA PHE A 16 -6.74 5.72 -0.97
C PHE A 16 -6.91 7.08 -0.30
N CYS A 17 -5.83 7.87 -0.20
CA CYS A 17 -5.90 9.18 0.46
C CYS A 17 -6.81 10.19 -0.26
N ASP A 18 -6.97 10.10 -1.58
CA ASP A 18 -7.90 10.95 -2.32
C ASP A 18 -9.35 10.58 -1.95
N ALA A 19 -9.65 9.29 -1.89
CA ALA A 19 -10.97 8.79 -1.48
C ALA A 19 -11.26 9.13 -0.01
N LEU A 20 -10.28 8.95 0.88
CA LEU A 20 -10.38 9.30 2.30
C LEU A 20 -10.61 10.81 2.48
N TYR A 21 -9.91 11.64 1.73
CA TYR A 21 -10.10 13.09 1.76
C TYR A 21 -11.53 13.51 1.44
N GLU A 22 -12.17 12.89 0.46
CA GLU A 22 -13.56 13.18 0.14
C GLU A 22 -14.51 12.84 1.29
N GLU A 23 -14.29 11.75 2.02
CA GLU A 23 -15.06 11.40 3.20
C GLU A 23 -14.78 12.35 4.36
N LEU A 24 -13.51 12.67 4.64
CA LEU A 24 -13.12 13.60 5.71
C LEU A 24 -13.64 15.02 5.48
N ARG A 25 -13.75 15.46 4.24
CA ARG A 25 -14.37 16.76 3.91
C ARG A 25 -15.86 16.84 4.24
N LYS A 26 -16.57 15.74 4.31
CA LYS A 26 -17.98 15.71 4.77
C LYS A 26 -18.06 16.01 6.26
N VAL A 27 -17.06 15.57 7.03
CA VAL A 27 -16.93 15.85 8.48
C VAL A 27 -16.49 17.29 8.71
N ASN A 28 -15.43 17.71 8.03
CA ASN A 28 -14.85 19.05 8.14
C ASN A 28 -14.51 19.60 6.76
N GLY A 29 -15.31 20.56 6.26
CA GLY A 29 -15.14 21.15 4.94
C GLY A 29 -13.78 21.84 4.72
N SER A 30 -13.05 22.19 5.79
CA SER A 30 -11.71 22.77 5.75
C SER A 30 -10.58 21.73 5.86
N PHE A 31 -10.87 20.43 5.82
CA PHE A 31 -9.85 19.39 5.90
C PHE A 31 -8.82 19.60 4.78
N PRO A 32 -7.49 19.53 5.07
CA PRO A 32 -6.48 19.78 4.05
C PRO A 32 -6.43 18.67 3.00
N ALA A 33 -6.09 19.01 1.76
CA ALA A 33 -5.94 18.04 0.68
C ALA A 33 -4.70 17.13 0.89
N PRO A 34 -4.68 15.89 0.33
CA PRO A 34 -3.63 14.88 0.54
C PRO A 34 -2.21 15.38 0.27
N GLY A 35 -2.02 16.29 -0.68
CA GLY A 35 -0.71 16.91 -0.94
C GLY A 35 -0.13 17.72 0.22
N ARG A 36 -0.91 17.98 1.28
CA ARG A 36 -0.49 18.65 2.51
C ARG A 36 -0.34 17.71 3.71
N TRP A 37 -0.58 16.42 3.55
CA TRP A 37 -0.45 15.44 4.63
C TRP A 37 1.01 15.07 4.82
N THR A 38 1.69 15.70 5.76
CA THR A 38 3.11 15.49 6.03
C THR A 38 3.40 14.39 7.06
N HIS A 39 2.36 13.82 7.68
CA HIS A 39 2.39 12.71 8.64
C HIS A 39 0.98 12.13 8.79
N TRP A 40 0.89 10.88 9.21
CA TRP A 40 -0.39 10.19 9.33
C TRP A 40 -1.32 10.78 10.41
N ASP A 41 -0.77 11.30 11.50
CA ASP A 41 -1.52 11.84 12.63
C ASP A 41 -2.11 13.24 12.37
N MET A 42 -1.93 13.79 11.16
CA MET A 42 -2.37 15.14 10.84
C MET A 42 -3.89 15.32 10.99
N TRP A 43 -4.66 14.24 10.89
CA TRP A 43 -6.12 14.24 11.04
C TRP A 43 -6.57 14.68 12.44
N GLU A 44 -5.78 14.43 13.50
CA GLU A 44 -6.09 14.77 14.89
C GLU A 44 -6.40 16.26 15.11
N LYS A 45 -5.87 17.13 14.27
CA LYS A 45 -6.13 18.57 14.31
C LYS A 45 -7.44 18.98 13.64
N HIS A 46 -8.12 18.05 12.95
CA HIS A 46 -9.24 18.38 12.08
C HIS A 46 -10.51 17.58 12.36
N CYS A 47 -10.40 16.42 12.98
CA CYS A 47 -11.53 15.57 13.36
C CYS A 47 -11.17 14.68 14.57
N SER A 48 -12.16 14.06 15.18
CA SER A 48 -11.98 13.05 16.22
C SER A 48 -11.54 11.70 15.62
N LEU A 49 -11.02 10.81 16.47
CA LEU A 49 -10.64 9.44 16.06
C LEU A 49 -11.85 8.68 15.48
N ASP A 50 -13.02 8.79 16.12
CA ASP A 50 -14.23 8.08 15.67
C ASP A 50 -14.67 8.57 14.28
N GLU A 51 -14.61 9.87 14.01
CA GLU A 51 -14.90 10.45 12.70
C GLU A 51 -13.89 10.00 11.65
N PHE A 52 -12.60 9.99 12.00
CA PHE A 52 -11.54 9.50 11.12
C PHE A 52 -11.74 8.02 10.76
N LEU A 53 -11.94 7.16 11.77
CA LEU A 53 -12.17 5.73 11.56
C LEU A 53 -13.46 5.46 10.77
N SER A 54 -14.51 6.25 11.01
CA SER A 54 -15.75 6.17 10.22
C SER A 54 -15.52 6.50 8.75
N ALA A 55 -14.70 7.51 8.44
CA ALA A 55 -14.34 7.87 7.07
C ALA A 55 -13.49 6.75 6.41
N VAL A 56 -12.48 6.20 7.10
CA VAL A 56 -11.68 5.07 6.63
C VAL A 56 -12.57 3.86 6.33
N ASN A 57 -13.46 3.51 7.25
CA ASN A 57 -14.39 2.39 7.10
C ASN A 57 -15.34 2.60 5.91
N ALA A 58 -15.83 3.82 5.71
CA ALA A 58 -16.70 4.13 4.57
C ALA A 58 -15.97 3.93 3.23
N VAL A 59 -14.70 4.30 3.15
CA VAL A 59 -13.87 4.09 1.96
C VAL A 59 -13.66 2.60 1.71
N HIS A 60 -13.24 1.82 2.71
CA HIS A 60 -12.99 0.39 2.55
C HIS A 60 -14.28 -0.40 2.20
N LEU A 61 -15.41 -0.06 2.82
CA LEU A 61 -16.70 -0.68 2.53
C LEU A 61 -17.13 -0.47 1.09
N ASN A 62 -16.84 0.71 0.52
CA ASN A 62 -17.28 1.11 -0.82
C ASN A 62 -16.20 0.92 -1.90
N GLN A 63 -15.02 0.39 -1.58
CA GLN A 63 -13.90 0.24 -2.53
C GLN A 63 -14.29 -0.54 -3.80
N HIS A 64 -15.20 -1.49 -3.70
CA HIS A 64 -15.66 -2.29 -4.84
C HIS A 64 -16.52 -1.49 -5.85
N SER A 65 -16.88 -0.23 -5.56
CA SER A 65 -17.62 0.65 -6.48
C SER A 65 -16.77 1.03 -7.70
N ASP A 66 -17.43 1.46 -8.79
CA ASP A 66 -16.77 1.87 -10.04
C ASP A 66 -15.92 3.15 -9.89
N ARG A 67 -16.07 3.84 -8.78
CA ARG A 67 -15.41 5.10 -8.47
C ARG A 67 -13.93 4.91 -8.08
N TYR A 68 -13.57 3.78 -7.48
CA TYR A 68 -12.25 3.56 -6.88
C TYR A 68 -11.41 2.65 -7.77
N LEU A 69 -10.68 3.30 -8.71
CA LEU A 69 -9.83 2.62 -9.67
C LEU A 69 -8.42 2.39 -9.08
N PRO A 70 -7.74 1.31 -9.48
CA PRO A 70 -6.31 1.15 -9.19
C PRO A 70 -5.48 2.19 -9.95
N TYR A 71 -4.21 2.34 -9.56
CA TYR A 71 -3.24 3.04 -10.40
C TYR A 71 -3.16 2.37 -11.78
N PRO A 72 -2.95 3.13 -12.85
CA PRO A 72 -2.91 2.58 -14.22
C PRO A 72 -1.91 1.43 -14.37
N GLU A 73 -0.79 1.50 -13.65
CA GLU A 73 0.29 0.51 -13.70
C GLU A 73 0.08 -0.70 -12.78
N ALA A 74 -0.90 -0.67 -11.88
CA ALA A 74 -1.04 -1.69 -10.82
C ALA A 74 -1.21 -3.12 -11.37
N LYS A 75 -1.97 -3.28 -12.46
CA LYS A 75 -2.18 -4.58 -13.10
C LYS A 75 -0.88 -5.13 -13.68
N GLU A 76 -0.18 -4.32 -14.45
CA GLU A 76 1.10 -4.69 -15.07
C GLU A 76 2.17 -4.96 -14.02
N PHE A 77 2.23 -4.13 -12.97
CA PHE A 77 3.14 -4.31 -11.84
C PHE A 77 3.00 -5.70 -11.20
N LEU A 78 1.77 -6.10 -10.84
CA LEU A 78 1.53 -7.40 -10.22
C LEU A 78 1.76 -8.56 -11.20
N SER A 79 1.34 -8.43 -12.46
CA SER A 79 1.54 -9.46 -13.48
C SER A 79 3.03 -9.69 -13.73
N SER A 80 3.82 -8.62 -13.86
CA SER A 80 5.27 -8.72 -14.05
C SER A 80 5.97 -9.37 -12.85
N LEU A 81 5.58 -9.08 -11.62
CA LEU A 81 6.10 -9.79 -10.45
C LEU A 81 5.80 -11.29 -10.52
N LYS A 82 4.57 -11.68 -10.91
CA LYS A 82 4.20 -13.09 -11.10
C LYS A 82 5.03 -13.77 -12.18
N GLU A 83 5.23 -13.13 -13.32
CA GLU A 83 6.03 -13.64 -14.45
C GLU A 83 7.50 -13.82 -14.06
N ASN A 84 8.01 -13.01 -13.13
CA ASN A 84 9.36 -13.13 -12.56
C ASN A 84 9.43 -14.05 -11.33
N GLY A 85 8.42 -14.90 -11.12
CA GLY A 85 8.43 -15.98 -10.14
C GLY A 85 8.13 -15.57 -8.69
N TYR A 86 7.60 -14.38 -8.45
CA TYR A 86 7.18 -13.97 -7.12
C TYR A 86 5.87 -14.62 -6.69
N HIS A 87 5.84 -15.09 -5.45
CA HIS A 87 4.63 -15.39 -4.71
C HIS A 87 4.13 -14.09 -4.07
N ILE A 88 2.99 -13.58 -4.53
CA ILE A 88 2.47 -12.27 -4.14
C ILE A 88 1.48 -12.43 -2.98
N ILE A 89 1.80 -11.81 -1.84
CA ILE A 89 0.88 -11.62 -0.73
C ILE A 89 0.41 -10.16 -0.75
N ILE A 90 -0.86 -9.95 -1.05
CA ILE A 90 -1.49 -8.65 -0.81
C ILE A 90 -1.75 -8.52 0.69
N ALA A 91 -1.14 -7.52 1.33
CA ALA A 91 -1.24 -7.32 2.78
C ALA A 91 -1.67 -5.89 3.11
N SER A 92 -2.75 -5.71 3.84
CA SER A 92 -3.27 -4.38 4.16
C SER A 92 -3.68 -4.25 5.63
N HIS A 93 -3.46 -3.05 6.21
CA HIS A 93 -3.93 -2.65 7.55
C HIS A 93 -5.43 -2.36 7.55
N ARG A 94 -6.23 -3.35 7.17
CA ARG A 94 -7.70 -3.30 7.16
C ARG A 94 -8.29 -4.32 8.12
N SER A 95 -9.51 -4.04 8.60
CA SER A 95 -10.27 -5.09 9.29
C SER A 95 -10.52 -6.28 8.36
N PRO A 96 -10.38 -7.53 8.85
CA PRO A 96 -10.78 -8.73 8.12
C PRO A 96 -12.22 -8.71 7.62
N ASP A 97 -13.10 -7.90 8.23
CA ASP A 97 -14.50 -7.74 7.83
C ASP A 97 -14.65 -7.17 6.39
N TYR A 98 -13.63 -6.47 5.89
CA TYR A 98 -13.61 -5.92 4.53
C TYR A 98 -13.04 -6.88 3.47
N ARG A 99 -12.76 -8.14 3.83
CA ARG A 99 -12.19 -9.14 2.91
C ARG A 99 -13.01 -9.27 1.63
N ARG A 100 -14.32 -9.43 1.76
CA ARG A 100 -15.22 -9.60 0.62
C ARG A 100 -15.20 -8.41 -0.36
N GLN A 101 -15.16 -7.18 0.15
CA GLN A 101 -15.10 -5.96 -0.65
C GLN A 101 -13.73 -5.85 -1.35
N THR A 102 -12.67 -6.14 -0.62
CA THR A 102 -11.30 -6.13 -1.13
C THR A 102 -11.10 -7.16 -2.25
N GLU A 103 -11.53 -8.42 -2.03
CA GLU A 103 -11.46 -9.48 -3.06
C GLU A 103 -12.27 -9.13 -4.31
N LYS A 104 -13.48 -8.55 -4.14
CA LYS A 104 -14.28 -8.07 -5.28
C LYS A 104 -13.55 -7.01 -6.08
N TRP A 105 -12.90 -6.05 -5.41
CA TRP A 105 -12.15 -4.98 -6.06
C TRP A 105 -10.93 -5.54 -6.80
N LEU A 106 -10.11 -6.36 -6.15
CA LEU A 106 -8.95 -7.02 -6.76
C LEU A 106 -9.36 -7.80 -8.01
N LYS A 107 -10.41 -8.62 -7.90
CA LYS A 107 -10.94 -9.41 -9.02
C LYS A 107 -11.48 -8.55 -10.16
N LYS A 108 -12.23 -7.49 -9.84
CA LYS A 108 -12.84 -6.59 -10.82
C LYS A 108 -11.80 -5.91 -11.71
N HIS A 109 -10.61 -5.64 -11.16
CA HIS A 109 -9.52 -4.96 -11.85
C HIS A 109 -8.42 -5.91 -12.35
N ASP A 110 -8.68 -7.23 -12.32
CA ASP A 110 -7.72 -8.27 -12.73
C ASP A 110 -6.35 -8.14 -12.04
N LEU A 111 -6.34 -7.74 -10.77
CA LEU A 111 -5.13 -7.65 -9.97
C LEU A 111 -4.77 -9.04 -9.44
N VAL A 112 -3.68 -9.59 -9.98
CA VAL A 112 -3.25 -10.97 -9.68
C VAL A 112 -2.49 -11.03 -8.36
N TYR A 113 -2.75 -12.06 -7.56
CA TYR A 113 -2.06 -12.35 -6.29
C TYR A 113 -2.25 -13.82 -5.91
N ASP A 114 -1.47 -14.31 -4.96
CA ASP A 114 -1.58 -15.67 -4.42
C ASP A 114 -2.32 -15.69 -3.09
N GLU A 115 -2.04 -14.74 -2.21
CA GLU A 115 -2.64 -14.65 -0.88
C GLU A 115 -3.13 -13.24 -0.58
N LEU A 116 -4.19 -13.14 0.24
CA LEU A 116 -4.69 -11.88 0.79
C LEU A 116 -4.62 -11.93 2.31
N ASP A 117 -3.87 -11.02 2.91
CA ASP A 117 -3.81 -10.82 4.35
C ASP A 117 -4.36 -9.45 4.76
N LEU A 118 -5.44 -9.45 5.53
CA LEU A 118 -6.00 -8.25 6.13
C LEU A 118 -5.77 -8.30 7.64
N SER A 119 -4.78 -7.54 8.11
CA SER A 119 -4.34 -7.59 9.50
C SER A 119 -3.62 -6.31 9.91
N PHE A 120 -3.83 -5.89 11.15
CA PHE A 120 -3.07 -4.79 11.77
C PHE A 120 -1.63 -5.19 12.19
N GLN A 121 -1.23 -6.45 11.96
CA GLN A 121 0.10 -6.98 12.28
C GLN A 121 0.82 -7.49 11.01
N LYS A 122 0.93 -6.64 10.00
CA LYS A 122 1.52 -6.97 8.70
C LYS A 122 2.97 -7.50 8.81
N THR A 123 3.74 -6.98 9.76
CA THR A 123 5.15 -7.37 9.97
C THR A 123 5.36 -8.84 10.34
N ARG A 124 4.32 -9.56 10.80
CA ARG A 124 4.39 -11.00 11.03
C ARG A 124 4.63 -11.82 9.76
N LEU A 125 4.44 -11.21 8.59
CA LEU A 125 4.69 -11.84 7.29
C LEU A 125 6.17 -11.77 6.86
N PHE A 126 6.99 -10.97 7.56
CA PHE A 126 8.41 -10.80 7.24
C PHE A 126 9.20 -12.00 7.76
N ASP A 127 9.51 -12.91 6.87
CA ASP A 127 10.29 -14.11 7.15
C ASP A 127 11.48 -14.25 6.17
N SER A 128 12.26 -15.29 6.32
CA SER A 128 13.46 -15.56 5.50
C SER A 128 13.17 -15.80 4.00
N LEU A 129 11.90 -15.93 3.61
CA LEU A 129 11.47 -16.08 2.22
C LEU A 129 10.95 -14.77 1.62
N THR A 130 10.83 -13.71 2.44
CA THR A 130 10.37 -12.40 1.99
C THR A 130 11.51 -11.66 1.30
N ASP A 131 11.40 -11.45 0.01
CA ASP A 131 12.39 -10.72 -0.79
C ASP A 131 12.11 -9.22 -0.81
N VAL A 132 10.84 -8.84 -0.91
CA VAL A 132 10.47 -7.43 -1.05
C VAL A 132 9.16 -7.09 -0.34
N VAL A 133 9.12 -5.90 0.24
CA VAL A 133 7.93 -5.23 0.76
C VAL A 133 7.72 -3.95 -0.02
N VAL A 134 6.51 -3.76 -0.57
CA VAL A 134 6.08 -2.53 -1.26
C VAL A 134 4.92 -1.91 -0.49
N ASP A 135 5.17 -0.74 0.10
CA ASP A 135 4.24 -0.09 1.03
C ASP A 135 4.43 1.45 0.96
N ASP A 136 3.44 2.23 1.42
CA ASP A 136 3.59 3.68 1.56
C ASP A 136 3.89 4.12 3.01
N ALA A 137 3.69 3.22 3.99
CA ALA A 137 3.87 3.48 5.41
C ALA A 137 5.34 3.38 5.83
N PRO A 138 5.95 4.48 6.34
CA PRO A 138 7.37 4.49 6.70
C PRO A 138 7.75 3.46 7.75
N ASP A 139 6.89 3.25 8.75
CA ASP A 139 7.13 2.30 9.84
C ASP A 139 7.17 0.84 9.34
N ILE A 140 6.40 0.50 8.33
CA ILE A 140 6.43 -0.82 7.69
C ILE A 140 7.72 -0.99 6.88
N LEU A 141 8.10 0.03 6.11
CA LEU A 141 9.32 0.01 5.30
C LEU A 141 10.58 -0.06 6.19
N GLU A 142 10.64 0.71 7.28
CA GLU A 142 11.75 0.65 8.24
C GLU A 142 11.86 -0.74 8.88
N LYS A 143 10.74 -1.34 9.30
CA LYS A 143 10.75 -2.71 9.84
C LYS A 143 11.16 -3.75 8.81
N ALA A 144 10.78 -3.61 7.53
CA ALA A 144 11.25 -4.50 6.48
C ALA A 144 12.77 -4.43 6.35
N VAL A 145 13.36 -3.23 6.36
CA VAL A 145 14.82 -3.03 6.35
C VAL A 145 15.49 -3.67 7.58
N GLU A 146 14.91 -3.50 8.78
CA GLU A 146 15.40 -4.14 10.01
C GLU A 146 15.45 -5.67 9.92
N HIS A 147 14.53 -6.27 9.16
CA HIS A 147 14.50 -7.72 8.89
C HIS A 147 15.38 -8.14 7.71
N GLY A 148 16.13 -7.22 7.10
CA GLY A 148 16.97 -7.51 5.93
C GLY A 148 16.18 -7.72 4.64
N VAL A 149 14.92 -7.29 4.61
CA VAL A 149 14.02 -7.38 3.45
C VAL A 149 14.15 -6.11 2.62
N MET A 150 14.20 -6.24 1.29
CA MET A 150 14.13 -5.08 0.40
C MET A 150 12.82 -4.33 0.64
N ALA A 151 12.91 -3.02 0.88
CA ALA A 151 11.76 -2.17 1.11
C ALA A 151 11.70 -1.05 0.07
N THR A 152 10.52 -0.82 -0.48
CA THR A 152 10.27 0.22 -1.49
C THR A 152 8.80 0.61 -1.53
N GLY A 153 8.46 1.67 -2.26
CA GLY A 153 7.08 2.11 -2.41
C GLY A 153 6.94 3.42 -3.18
N LEU A 154 5.75 3.98 -3.14
CA LEU A 154 5.46 5.26 -3.79
C LEU A 154 5.81 6.42 -2.87
N LEU A 155 6.29 7.52 -3.47
CA LEU A 155 6.67 8.74 -2.77
C LEU A 155 5.46 9.63 -2.52
N PHE A 156 5.21 9.92 -1.24
CA PHE A 156 4.15 10.83 -0.79
C PHE A 156 4.69 11.89 0.17
N PRO A 157 3.93 12.97 0.46
CA PRO A 157 4.37 13.99 1.41
C PRO A 157 4.66 13.45 2.82
N TRP A 158 3.92 12.44 3.29
CA TRP A 158 4.08 11.85 4.63
C TRP A 158 5.29 10.92 4.77
N ASN A 159 5.76 10.31 3.66
CA ASN A 159 6.91 9.41 3.70
C ASN A 159 8.20 10.00 3.15
N ARG A 160 8.14 11.17 2.49
CA ARG A 160 9.29 11.82 1.84
C ARG A 160 10.51 11.99 2.76
N LYS A 161 10.29 12.38 4.01
CA LYS A 161 11.37 12.63 4.97
C LYS A 161 12.13 11.36 5.39
N TYR A 162 11.55 10.19 5.16
CA TYR A 162 12.15 8.89 5.47
C TYR A 162 12.88 8.28 4.27
N ALA A 163 12.76 8.87 3.08
CA ALA A 163 13.48 8.40 1.89
C ALA A 163 14.99 8.38 2.16
N GLY A 164 15.63 7.24 1.93
CA GLY A 164 17.06 7.03 2.22
C GLY A 164 17.36 6.32 3.54
N ASN A 165 16.37 6.01 4.38
CA ASN A 165 16.52 5.19 5.59
C ASN A 165 16.64 3.68 5.28
N GLY A 166 17.45 3.33 4.26
CA GLY A 166 17.63 1.93 3.84
C GLY A 166 16.61 1.45 2.79
N PHE A 167 15.66 2.29 2.38
CA PHE A 167 14.69 2.00 1.31
C PHE A 167 14.59 3.15 0.31
N ARG A 168 14.02 2.86 -0.87
CA ARG A 168 13.81 3.83 -1.94
C ARG A 168 12.32 4.02 -2.22
N LEU A 169 11.94 5.28 -2.54
CA LEU A 169 10.58 5.66 -2.90
C LEU A 169 10.56 6.26 -4.30
N PHE A 170 9.51 5.96 -5.06
CA PHE A 170 9.40 6.28 -6.49
C PHE A 170 8.10 7.00 -6.81
N GLN A 171 8.02 7.61 -8.01
CA GLN A 171 6.84 8.39 -8.43
C GLN A 171 5.69 7.53 -8.94
N ASN A 172 5.98 6.30 -9.43
CA ASN A 172 4.99 5.38 -9.99
C ASN A 172 5.44 3.93 -9.84
N LEU A 173 4.52 2.98 -10.08
CA LEU A 173 4.77 1.55 -9.93
C LEU A 173 5.73 0.97 -10.99
N ASN A 174 5.87 1.60 -12.16
CA ASN A 174 6.85 1.15 -13.14
C ASN A 174 8.28 1.31 -12.62
N GLN A 175 8.58 2.43 -11.94
CA GLN A 175 9.88 2.66 -11.31
C GLN A 175 10.12 1.72 -10.12
N VAL A 176 9.07 1.41 -9.34
CA VAL A 176 9.15 0.41 -8.26
C VAL A 176 9.48 -0.96 -8.86
N LEU A 177 8.79 -1.37 -9.92
CA LEU A 177 9.02 -2.65 -10.60
C LEU A 177 10.45 -2.75 -11.14
N GLU A 178 10.90 -1.72 -11.85
CA GLU A 178 12.28 -1.67 -12.37
C GLU A 178 13.31 -1.82 -11.24
N TYR A 179 13.11 -1.12 -10.13
CA TYR A 179 14.00 -1.22 -8.97
C TYR A 179 14.01 -2.63 -8.39
N VAL A 180 12.84 -3.24 -8.21
CA VAL A 180 12.71 -4.60 -7.66
C VAL A 180 13.41 -5.62 -8.57
N LEU A 181 13.14 -5.59 -9.86
CA LEU A 181 13.70 -6.57 -10.81
C LEU A 181 15.20 -6.40 -11.04
N ASN A 182 15.72 -5.16 -11.08
CA ASN A 182 17.15 -4.91 -11.25
C ASN A 182 17.98 -5.29 -10.03
N SER A 183 17.44 -5.12 -8.83
CA SER A 183 18.11 -5.52 -7.58
C SER A 183 18.26 -7.05 -7.46
N ASP A 184 17.55 -7.81 -8.27
CA ASP A 184 17.66 -9.26 -8.36
C ASP A 184 18.89 -9.69 -9.16
N LEU A 185 19.23 -8.92 -10.21
CA LEU A 185 20.38 -9.21 -11.06
C LEU A 185 21.72 -9.06 -10.31
N ASP A 186 21.73 -8.31 -9.22
CA ASP A 186 22.93 -8.11 -8.38
C ASP A 186 23.09 -9.20 -7.29
N ARG A 187 22.14 -10.15 -7.18
CA ARG A 187 22.15 -11.23 -6.17
C ARG A 187 22.59 -12.61 -6.68
N ASP A 188 22.70 -12.77 -8.00
CA ASP A 188 23.19 -13.97 -8.70
C ASP A 188 24.70 -13.83 -9.01
#